data_8f0337514576269f00983ec16224b26c
#
_entry.id   8f0337514576269f00983ec16224b26c
#
_cell.length_a   1.000
_cell.length_b   1.000
_cell.length_c   1.000
_cell.angle_alpha   90.00
_cell.angle_beta   90.00
_cell.angle_gamma   90.00
#
_symmetry.space_group_name_H-M   'P 1'
#
loop_
_entity.id
_entity.type
_entity.pdbx_description
1 polymer ?
#
loop_
_entity_poly.entity_id
_entity_poly.type
_entity_poly.pdbx_seq_one_letter_code
_entity_poly.pdbx_strand_id
1 'polypeptide(L)'
;AVKIDPNYPGGPVVHVNDASRAVGVASSLLSAEKRQAYAAEVRAEYAKISTAHFRAQADKKRLKLGEARANKVAIDFAAAPPKKPAFFGLKSFDAYDLAELADYIDWTPFFQTWELTGRFPAILDDPKVGEVARSLYADARKMLNTIIKEKWFTARATVGFWPANAVGDDIEVYADETRKQKIATFHTLRQQLEKREGRFNAALSDFIAPKETGIADYIGGFVVTAGIGEDAVADRFKNANDDYSSILCKALADRLAEAFAERMHQRVRKEFWAYAPDETWSADELILEKYDGIRPAPGYPAQPDHTEKRTLFALLDAENTAGVKLTESFAMWPGSSVSGLYFSHPESFYFGVGKIERDQVEDYATRKAMTVAEIERWLAPVLNYIPSQDGAKGSAIAPAATPANDAELASHPQGCTCAVHLAWRKKKVGAG
;
A
#
# COMPACT_ATOMS: atom_id res chain seq x y z
N ALA A 1 7.78 -22.42 -1.72
CA ALA A 1 8.69 -23.09 -0.77
C ALA A 1 8.73 -22.41 0.60
N VAL A 2 8.99 -21.11 0.69
CA VAL A 2 9.22 -20.43 1.99
C VAL A 2 7.96 -19.85 2.62
N LYS A 3 7.04 -19.32 1.82
CA LYS A 3 5.88 -18.57 2.31
C LYS A 3 4.56 -19.32 2.24
N ILE A 4 4.34 -20.15 1.21
CA ILE A 4 3.04 -20.79 0.96
C ILE A 4 3.04 -22.21 1.48
N ASP A 5 4.01 -23.03 1.06
CA ASP A 5 4.06 -24.46 1.39
C ASP A 5 3.98 -24.78 2.90
N PRO A 6 4.72 -24.08 3.80
CA PRO A 6 4.62 -24.32 5.24
C PRO A 6 3.24 -23.99 5.85
N ASN A 7 2.46 -23.11 5.19
CA ASN A 7 1.16 -22.67 5.67
C ASN A 7 -0.02 -23.40 5.00
N TYR A 8 0.26 -24.38 4.12
CA TYR A 8 -0.76 -25.18 3.45
C TYR A 8 -0.61 -26.67 3.75
N PRO A 9 -1.17 -27.15 4.87
CA PRO A 9 -1.04 -28.55 5.30
C PRO A 9 -1.88 -29.53 4.48
N GLY A 10 -2.84 -29.05 3.68
CA GLY A 10 -3.82 -29.88 2.98
C GLY A 10 -3.28 -30.67 1.76
N GLY A 11 -2.06 -30.39 1.31
CA GLY A 11 -1.45 -31.08 0.16
C GLY A 11 -0.15 -30.44 -0.30
N PRO A 12 0.47 -30.94 -1.36
CA PRO A 12 1.65 -30.31 -1.94
C PRO A 12 1.29 -29.01 -2.65
N VAL A 13 2.09 -27.96 -2.43
CA VAL A 13 2.05 -26.71 -3.17
C VAL A 13 3.15 -26.77 -4.21
N VAL A 14 2.83 -26.57 -5.50
CA VAL A 14 3.82 -26.60 -6.56
C VAL A 14 3.79 -25.29 -7.33
N HIS A 15 4.93 -24.62 -7.38
CA HIS A 15 5.11 -23.43 -8.20
C HIS A 15 5.47 -23.84 -9.64
N VAL A 16 4.81 -23.22 -10.61
CA VAL A 16 5.15 -23.35 -12.03
C VAL A 16 5.44 -21.98 -12.63
N ASN A 17 6.41 -21.91 -13.52
CA ASN A 17 6.84 -20.64 -14.13
C ASN A 17 5.85 -20.17 -15.21
N ASP A 18 5.08 -21.11 -15.78
CA ASP A 18 4.09 -20.83 -16.81
C ASP A 18 2.94 -21.87 -16.77
N ALA A 19 1.82 -21.54 -17.41
CA ALA A 19 0.63 -22.38 -17.43
C ALA A 19 0.86 -23.73 -18.16
N SER A 20 1.77 -23.79 -19.13
CA SER A 20 2.03 -25.04 -19.88
C SER A 20 2.63 -26.13 -18.98
N ARG A 21 3.42 -25.75 -17.99
CA ARG A 21 4.01 -26.65 -16.99
C ARG A 21 2.99 -27.15 -15.97
N ALA A 22 1.89 -26.44 -15.77
CA ALA A 22 0.83 -26.85 -14.85
C ALA A 22 0.20 -28.18 -15.25
N VAL A 23 0.10 -28.47 -16.55
CA VAL A 23 -0.46 -29.73 -17.07
C VAL A 23 0.34 -30.93 -16.58
N GLY A 24 1.68 -30.88 -16.66
CA GLY A 24 2.56 -31.96 -16.20
C GLY A 24 2.48 -32.16 -14.68
N VAL A 25 2.39 -31.07 -13.92
CA VAL A 25 2.21 -31.08 -12.46
C VAL A 25 0.87 -31.71 -12.11
N ALA A 26 -0.23 -31.27 -12.71
CA ALA A 26 -1.57 -31.80 -12.49
C ALA A 26 -1.62 -33.30 -12.83
N SER A 27 -1.04 -33.72 -13.95
CA SER A 27 -0.96 -35.12 -14.36
C SER A 27 -0.22 -35.99 -13.32
N SER A 28 0.89 -35.49 -12.78
CA SER A 28 1.67 -36.19 -11.74
C SER A 28 0.91 -36.30 -10.42
N LEU A 29 0.18 -35.26 -10.02
CA LEU A 29 -0.59 -35.22 -8.78
C LEU A 29 -1.91 -36.03 -8.85
N LEU A 30 -2.51 -36.15 -10.04
CA LEU A 30 -3.71 -36.96 -10.27
C LEU A 30 -3.41 -38.46 -10.42
N SER A 31 -2.18 -38.82 -10.82
CA SER A 31 -1.77 -40.23 -10.94
C SER A 31 -1.60 -40.87 -9.56
N ALA A 32 -2.33 -41.96 -9.28
CA ALA A 32 -2.22 -42.71 -8.04
C ALA A 32 -0.80 -43.25 -7.81
N GLU A 33 -0.10 -43.65 -8.87
CA GLU A 33 1.25 -44.20 -8.83
C GLU A 33 2.33 -43.12 -8.61
N LYS A 34 2.18 -41.94 -9.23
CA LYS A 34 3.20 -40.90 -9.26
C LYS A 34 3.05 -39.87 -8.13
N ARG A 35 1.84 -39.68 -7.62
CA ARG A 35 1.48 -38.62 -6.66
C ARG A 35 2.40 -38.56 -5.44
N GLN A 36 2.63 -39.70 -4.79
CA GLN A 36 3.42 -39.71 -3.56
C GLN A 36 4.91 -39.42 -3.82
N ALA A 37 5.48 -40.05 -4.85
CA ALA A 37 6.87 -39.82 -5.23
C ALA A 37 7.11 -38.37 -5.64
N TYR A 38 6.24 -37.82 -6.49
CA TYR A 38 6.32 -36.43 -6.94
C TYR A 38 6.15 -35.42 -5.80
N ALA A 39 5.19 -35.65 -4.92
CA ALA A 39 5.01 -34.79 -3.74
C ALA A 39 6.21 -34.83 -2.79
N ALA A 40 6.85 -35.99 -2.63
CA ALA A 40 8.06 -36.13 -1.81
C ALA A 40 9.26 -35.43 -2.45
N GLU A 41 9.42 -35.50 -3.76
CA GLU A 41 10.46 -34.79 -4.51
C GLU A 41 10.32 -33.28 -4.40
N VAL A 42 9.11 -32.72 -4.61
CA VAL A 42 8.83 -31.29 -4.45
C VAL A 42 9.12 -30.83 -3.01
N ARG A 43 8.71 -31.59 -2.00
CA ARG A 43 9.01 -31.25 -0.60
C ARG A 43 10.49 -31.27 -0.29
N ALA A 44 11.25 -32.23 -0.84
CA ALA A 44 12.69 -32.28 -0.67
C ALA A 44 13.41 -31.10 -1.34
N GLU A 45 12.97 -30.69 -2.51
CA GLU A 45 13.45 -29.49 -3.19
C GLU A 45 13.14 -28.24 -2.37
N TYR A 46 11.89 -28.08 -1.92
CA TYR A 46 11.45 -26.94 -1.10
C TYR A 46 12.19 -26.86 0.24
N ALA A 47 12.50 -27.99 0.85
CA ALA A 47 13.31 -28.02 2.07
C ALA A 47 14.72 -27.49 1.81
N LYS A 48 15.34 -27.82 0.68
CA LYS A 48 16.66 -27.26 0.28
C LYS A 48 16.59 -25.75 0.07
N ILE A 49 15.59 -25.29 -0.70
CA ILE A 49 15.38 -23.86 -0.98
C ILE A 49 15.12 -23.10 0.33
N SER A 50 14.26 -23.63 1.18
CA SER A 50 13.92 -23.04 2.48
C SER A 50 15.14 -22.95 3.40
N THR A 51 15.93 -24.03 3.50
CA THR A 51 17.16 -24.07 4.31
C THR A 51 18.18 -23.04 3.81
N ALA A 52 18.39 -22.96 2.50
CA ALA A 52 19.31 -21.99 1.89
C ALA A 52 18.83 -20.54 2.15
N HIS A 53 17.52 -20.30 2.00
CA HIS A 53 16.93 -18.99 2.27
C HIS A 53 17.10 -18.57 3.72
N PHE A 54 16.77 -19.44 4.69
CA PHE A 54 16.89 -19.11 6.10
C PHE A 54 18.34 -18.95 6.53
N ARG A 55 19.27 -19.75 5.98
CA ARG A 55 20.71 -19.56 6.23
C ARG A 55 21.17 -18.20 5.73
N ALA A 56 20.83 -17.81 4.50
CA ALA A 56 21.15 -16.49 3.94
C ALA A 56 20.52 -15.33 4.72
N GLN A 57 19.39 -15.55 5.40
CA GLN A 57 18.78 -14.55 6.28
C GLN A 57 19.44 -14.53 7.67
N ALA A 58 19.83 -15.68 8.21
CA ALA A 58 20.53 -15.79 9.50
C ALA A 58 21.91 -15.13 9.48
N ASP A 59 22.58 -15.13 8.34
CA ASP A 59 23.89 -14.45 8.15
C ASP A 59 23.78 -12.91 8.23
N LYS A 60 22.57 -12.36 8.14
CA LYS A 60 22.35 -10.92 8.27
C LYS A 60 22.09 -10.57 9.73
N LYS A 61 23.11 -10.01 10.38
CA LYS A 61 23.00 -9.55 11.76
C LYS A 61 21.93 -8.44 11.89
N ARG A 62 21.10 -8.57 12.89
CA ARG A 62 20.05 -7.58 13.22
C ARG A 62 20.25 -7.03 14.61
N LEU A 63 19.88 -5.77 14.75
CA LEU A 63 19.95 -5.03 16.01
C LEU A 63 18.68 -5.29 16.82
N LYS A 64 18.80 -5.22 18.15
CA LYS A 64 17.64 -5.03 19.01
C LYS A 64 16.98 -3.68 18.70
N LEU A 65 15.66 -3.57 18.92
CA LEU A 65 14.93 -2.32 18.64
C LEU A 65 15.55 -1.11 19.32
N GLY A 66 16.01 -1.23 20.57
CA GLY A 66 16.69 -0.15 21.29
C GLY A 66 17.99 0.30 20.60
N GLU A 67 18.80 -0.65 20.11
CA GLU A 67 20.02 -0.34 19.37
C GLU A 67 19.70 0.33 18.01
N ALA A 68 18.67 -0.16 17.33
CA ALA A 68 18.21 0.44 16.07
C ALA A 68 17.69 1.87 16.27
N ARG A 69 16.97 2.14 17.37
CA ARG A 69 16.54 3.49 17.76
C ARG A 69 17.71 4.42 18.09
N ALA A 70 18.76 3.89 18.73
CA ALA A 70 19.97 4.67 19.00
C ALA A 70 20.72 5.06 17.70
N ASN A 71 20.55 4.30 16.62
CA ASN A 71 21.12 4.57 15.29
C ASN A 71 20.06 5.12 14.30
N LYS A 72 19.06 5.88 14.78
CA LYS A 72 18.03 6.50 13.93
C LYS A 72 18.61 7.57 13.01
N VAL A 73 17.87 7.93 11.96
CA VAL A 73 18.21 9.11 11.14
C VAL A 73 18.13 10.35 12.02
N ALA A 74 19.19 11.15 12.01
CA ALA A 74 19.25 12.41 12.78
C ALA A 74 19.15 13.58 11.79
N ILE A 75 18.00 14.24 11.75
CA ILE A 75 17.74 15.44 10.96
C ILE A 75 17.83 16.65 11.85
N ASP A 76 18.53 17.70 11.38
CA ASP A 76 18.57 18.99 12.04
C ASP A 76 17.39 19.88 11.60
N PHE A 77 16.25 19.67 12.22
CA PHE A 77 15.04 20.47 11.96
C PHE A 77 15.16 21.95 12.35
N ALA A 78 16.17 22.33 13.09
CA ALA A 78 16.43 23.74 13.40
C ALA A 78 17.17 24.42 12.24
N ALA A 79 18.09 23.70 11.58
CA ALA A 79 18.80 24.20 10.40
C ALA A 79 17.89 24.22 9.15
N ALA A 80 16.98 23.24 9.03
CA ALA A 80 16.01 23.17 7.94
C ALA A 80 14.57 23.06 8.51
N PRO A 81 13.98 24.16 8.97
CA PRO A 81 12.66 24.14 9.60
C PRO A 81 11.56 23.68 8.64
N PRO A 82 10.63 22.81 9.10
CA PRO A 82 9.51 22.36 8.28
C PRO A 82 8.66 23.51 7.77
N LYS A 83 8.32 23.48 6.50
CA LYS A 83 7.42 24.48 5.90
C LYS A 83 5.97 24.15 6.25
N LYS A 84 5.22 25.18 6.64
CA LYS A 84 3.80 25.09 6.89
C LYS A 84 3.03 24.95 5.59
N PRO A 85 2.07 24.01 5.47
CA PRO A 85 1.16 23.92 4.34
C PRO A 85 0.36 25.19 4.11
N ALA A 86 -0.01 25.46 2.86
CA ALA A 86 -0.81 26.63 2.50
C ALA A 86 -2.23 26.59 3.11
N PHE A 87 -2.71 25.40 3.47
CA PHE A 87 -3.98 25.20 4.18
C PHE A 87 -3.92 23.96 5.06
N PHE A 88 -4.84 23.85 6.01
CA PHE A 88 -5.12 22.64 6.79
C PHE A 88 -6.49 22.08 6.45
N GLY A 89 -6.68 20.79 6.76
CA GLY A 89 -7.90 20.06 6.43
C GLY A 89 -7.87 19.47 5.03
N LEU A 90 -9.01 19.24 4.45
CA LEU A 90 -9.19 18.47 3.22
C LEU A 90 -9.43 19.37 2.01
N LYS A 91 -8.93 18.91 0.86
CA LYS A 91 -9.27 19.43 -0.47
C LYS A 91 -9.56 18.27 -1.40
N SER A 92 -10.77 18.24 -1.95
CA SER A 92 -11.26 17.17 -2.81
C SER A 92 -11.44 17.63 -4.26
N PHE A 93 -11.36 16.67 -5.17
CA PHE A 93 -11.54 16.84 -6.62
C PHE A 93 -12.49 15.74 -7.09
N ASP A 94 -13.70 16.10 -7.50
CA ASP A 94 -14.76 15.16 -7.85
C ASP A 94 -14.67 14.62 -9.29
N ALA A 95 -14.03 15.35 -10.19
CA ALA A 95 -13.84 14.99 -11.59
C ALA A 95 -12.57 15.66 -12.12
N TYR A 96 -11.42 14.99 -11.94
CA TYR A 96 -10.16 15.49 -12.44
C TYR A 96 -10.01 15.21 -13.93
N ASP A 97 -9.31 16.09 -14.67
CA ASP A 97 -9.15 15.94 -16.11
C ASP A 97 -8.23 14.76 -16.46
N LEU A 98 -8.80 13.73 -17.10
CA LEU A 98 -8.04 12.57 -17.56
C LEU A 98 -7.02 12.91 -18.65
N ALA A 99 -7.27 13.97 -19.44
CA ALA A 99 -6.32 14.40 -20.46
C ALA A 99 -5.03 14.95 -19.82
N GLU A 100 -5.16 15.73 -18.74
CA GLU A 100 -4.01 16.19 -17.96
C GLU A 100 -3.24 15.01 -17.35
N LEU A 101 -3.93 13.99 -16.82
CA LEU A 101 -3.29 12.82 -16.24
C LEU A 101 -2.53 11.98 -17.27
N ALA A 102 -3.00 11.92 -18.50
CA ALA A 102 -2.36 11.15 -19.57
C ALA A 102 -0.92 11.58 -19.85
N ASP A 103 -0.59 12.84 -19.58
CA ASP A 103 0.77 13.39 -19.76
C ASP A 103 1.76 12.94 -18.67
N TYR A 104 1.25 12.40 -17.55
CA TYR A 104 2.05 11.90 -16.41
C TYR A 104 2.18 10.38 -16.39
N ILE A 105 1.68 9.66 -17.41
CA ILE A 105 1.73 8.19 -17.43
C ILE A 105 3.18 7.69 -17.57
N ASP A 106 3.68 6.94 -16.59
CA ASP A 106 4.81 6.05 -16.77
C ASP A 106 4.36 4.79 -17.53
N TRP A 107 4.84 4.66 -18.77
CA TRP A 107 4.51 3.54 -19.64
C TRP A 107 5.34 2.28 -19.35
N THR A 108 6.44 2.37 -18.62
CA THR A 108 7.29 1.20 -18.32
C THR A 108 6.52 0.11 -17.56
N PRO A 109 5.79 0.41 -16.45
CA PRO A 109 4.99 -0.61 -15.77
C PRO A 109 3.83 -1.15 -16.61
N PHE A 110 3.29 -0.35 -17.56
CA PHE A 110 2.29 -0.83 -18.50
C PHE A 110 2.80 -2.02 -19.32
N PHE A 111 4.00 -1.91 -19.91
CA PHE A 111 4.60 -3.03 -20.67
C PHE A 111 4.91 -4.23 -19.78
N GLN A 112 5.32 -4.01 -18.53
CA GLN A 112 5.58 -5.10 -17.57
C GLN A 112 4.32 -5.91 -17.24
N THR A 113 3.14 -5.29 -17.21
CA THR A 113 1.85 -5.97 -17.02
C THR A 113 1.57 -6.97 -18.16
N TRP A 114 2.13 -6.73 -19.34
CA TRP A 114 2.05 -7.60 -20.52
C TRP A 114 3.30 -8.50 -20.70
N GLU A 115 4.07 -8.67 -19.62
CA GLU A 115 5.31 -9.49 -19.58
C GLU A 115 6.40 -9.03 -20.57
N LEU A 116 6.32 -7.79 -21.06
CA LEU A 116 7.35 -7.19 -21.90
C LEU A 116 8.41 -6.52 -21.04
N THR A 117 9.66 -6.93 -21.18
CA THR A 117 10.79 -6.42 -20.41
C THR A 117 11.53 -5.33 -21.20
N GLY A 118 11.61 -4.14 -20.62
CA GLY A 118 12.31 -2.98 -21.20
C GLY A 118 11.77 -1.67 -20.64
N ARG A 119 12.52 -0.59 -20.78
CA ARG A 119 12.11 0.76 -20.36
C ARG A 119 11.51 1.52 -21.53
N PHE A 120 10.40 2.18 -21.30
CA PHE A 120 9.85 3.14 -22.27
C PHE A 120 10.70 4.42 -22.31
N PRO A 121 10.96 5.03 -23.49
CA PRO A 121 10.49 4.60 -24.83
C PRO A 121 11.38 3.56 -25.51
N ALA A 122 12.56 3.25 -25.00
CA ALA A 122 13.55 2.38 -25.65
C ALA A 122 13.02 0.98 -26.00
N ILE A 123 12.04 0.46 -25.23
CA ILE A 123 11.40 -0.84 -25.50
C ILE A 123 10.77 -0.91 -26.89
N LEU A 124 10.34 0.22 -27.46
CA LEU A 124 9.70 0.28 -28.77
C LEU A 124 10.69 -0.05 -29.91
N ASP A 125 11.99 0.13 -29.66
CA ASP A 125 13.06 -0.13 -30.63
C ASP A 125 13.84 -1.43 -30.31
N ASP A 126 13.40 -2.18 -29.33
CA ASP A 126 14.03 -3.44 -28.94
C ASP A 126 13.91 -4.48 -30.08
N PRO A 127 15.01 -5.12 -30.48
CA PRO A 127 15.02 -6.04 -31.64
C PRO A 127 14.18 -7.32 -31.43
N LYS A 128 13.84 -7.69 -30.19
CA LYS A 128 13.09 -8.90 -29.85
C LYS A 128 11.61 -8.62 -29.62
N VAL A 129 11.30 -7.57 -28.86
CA VAL A 129 9.94 -7.27 -28.40
C VAL A 129 9.37 -5.97 -28.97
N GLY A 130 10.17 -5.15 -29.67
CA GLY A 130 9.77 -3.83 -30.12
C GLY A 130 8.57 -3.81 -31.06
N GLU A 131 8.40 -4.80 -31.95
CA GLU A 131 7.22 -4.89 -32.83
C GLU A 131 5.94 -5.06 -31.99
N VAL A 132 5.95 -6.03 -31.06
CA VAL A 132 4.82 -6.29 -30.17
C VAL A 132 4.56 -5.08 -29.26
N ALA A 133 5.62 -4.46 -28.74
CA ALA A 133 5.51 -3.27 -27.89
C ALA A 133 4.88 -2.09 -28.63
N ARG A 134 5.27 -1.83 -29.88
CA ARG A 134 4.65 -0.77 -30.71
C ARG A 134 3.17 -1.03 -30.98
N SER A 135 2.80 -2.26 -31.32
CA SER A 135 1.41 -2.62 -31.55
C SER A 135 0.56 -2.42 -30.29
N LEU A 136 1.03 -2.96 -29.17
CA LEU A 136 0.37 -2.81 -27.86
C LEU A 136 0.25 -1.32 -27.44
N TYR A 137 1.29 -0.54 -27.65
CA TYR A 137 1.29 0.89 -27.36
C TYR A 137 0.28 1.65 -28.23
N ALA A 138 0.18 1.32 -29.52
CA ALA A 138 -0.80 1.92 -30.42
C ALA A 138 -2.23 1.63 -29.98
N ASP A 139 -2.53 0.37 -29.58
CA ASP A 139 -3.83 -0.01 -29.06
C ASP A 139 -4.15 0.71 -27.73
N ALA A 140 -3.17 0.78 -26.85
CA ALA A 140 -3.30 1.50 -25.57
C ALA A 140 -3.59 2.99 -25.79
N ARG A 141 -2.86 3.66 -26.68
CA ARG A 141 -3.08 5.07 -27.04
C ARG A 141 -4.45 5.31 -27.64
N LYS A 142 -4.91 4.41 -28.52
CA LYS A 142 -6.24 4.47 -29.13
C LYS A 142 -7.32 4.35 -28.06
N MET A 143 -7.21 3.36 -27.17
CA MET A 143 -8.18 3.16 -26.08
C MET A 143 -8.15 4.31 -25.10
N LEU A 144 -6.97 4.80 -24.69
CA LEU A 144 -6.82 5.95 -23.81
C LEU A 144 -7.51 7.22 -24.38
N ASN A 145 -7.33 7.49 -25.66
CA ASN A 145 -8.02 8.60 -26.32
C ASN A 145 -9.54 8.45 -26.27
N THR A 146 -10.05 7.23 -26.40
CA THR A 146 -11.48 6.94 -26.28
C THR A 146 -11.97 7.11 -24.84
N ILE A 147 -11.22 6.60 -23.86
CA ILE A 147 -11.49 6.79 -22.41
C ILE A 147 -11.64 8.28 -22.08
N ILE A 148 -10.69 9.10 -22.54
CA ILE A 148 -10.69 10.55 -22.29
C ILE A 148 -11.88 11.22 -22.99
N LYS A 149 -12.07 10.96 -24.29
CA LYS A 149 -13.10 11.61 -25.10
C LYS A 149 -14.52 11.26 -24.64
N GLU A 150 -14.75 9.99 -24.32
CA GLU A 150 -16.06 9.48 -23.96
C GLU A 150 -16.29 9.46 -22.43
N LYS A 151 -15.27 9.85 -21.65
CA LYS A 151 -15.31 9.91 -20.18
C LYS A 151 -15.76 8.57 -19.55
N TRP A 152 -15.11 7.48 -19.97
CA TRP A 152 -15.43 6.16 -19.45
C TRP A 152 -15.15 6.00 -17.96
N PHE A 153 -14.18 6.74 -17.45
CA PHE A 153 -13.79 6.76 -16.04
C PHE A 153 -13.97 8.14 -15.45
N THR A 154 -14.18 8.19 -14.15
CA THR A 154 -14.11 9.42 -13.36
C THR A 154 -12.92 9.34 -12.43
N ALA A 155 -12.03 10.32 -12.52
CA ALA A 155 -10.91 10.46 -11.61
C ALA A 155 -11.28 11.37 -10.45
N ARG A 156 -11.07 10.88 -9.21
CA ARG A 156 -11.30 11.63 -7.96
C ARG A 156 -10.08 11.60 -7.07
N ALA A 157 -9.91 12.66 -6.30
CA ALA A 157 -8.83 12.75 -5.33
C ALA A 157 -9.25 13.51 -4.08
N THR A 158 -8.62 13.17 -2.97
CA THR A 158 -8.62 13.99 -1.77
C THR A 158 -7.22 14.08 -1.22
N VAL A 159 -6.79 15.28 -0.86
CA VAL A 159 -5.56 15.56 -0.13
C VAL A 159 -5.91 16.25 1.17
N GLY A 160 -5.13 16.01 2.21
CA GLY A 160 -5.29 16.67 3.50
C GLY A 160 -3.96 16.95 4.16
N PHE A 161 -3.91 18.01 4.97
CA PHE A 161 -2.72 18.40 5.73
C PHE A 161 -3.07 18.71 7.16
N TRP A 162 -2.22 18.27 8.08
CA TRP A 162 -2.41 18.42 9.51
C TRP A 162 -1.10 18.76 10.21
N PRO A 163 -1.16 19.50 11.34
CA PRO A 163 -0.04 19.58 12.26
C PRO A 163 0.33 18.18 12.78
N ALA A 164 1.63 17.88 12.82
CA ALA A 164 2.12 16.60 13.29
C ALA A 164 3.47 16.74 14.00
N ASN A 165 3.79 15.81 14.89
CA ASN A 165 5.12 15.62 15.45
C ASN A 165 5.43 14.14 15.66
N ALA A 166 6.70 13.79 15.59
CA ALA A 166 7.15 12.45 15.94
C ALA A 166 7.21 12.25 17.46
N VAL A 167 6.77 11.09 17.92
CA VAL A 167 6.87 10.62 19.31
C VAL A 167 7.43 9.19 19.28
N GLY A 168 8.72 9.06 19.49
CA GLY A 168 9.42 7.78 19.26
C GLY A 168 9.32 7.35 17.80
N ASP A 169 8.82 6.13 17.56
CA ASP A 169 8.59 5.61 16.20
C ASP A 169 7.16 5.86 15.69
N ASP A 170 6.40 6.75 16.36
CA ASP A 170 5.04 7.13 15.96
C ASP A 170 4.98 8.57 15.48
N ILE A 171 3.94 8.92 14.72
CA ILE A 171 3.64 10.28 14.27
C ILE A 171 2.27 10.65 14.83
N GLU A 172 2.23 11.57 15.79
CA GLU A 172 0.99 12.15 16.31
C GLU A 172 0.48 13.24 15.37
N VAL A 173 -0.81 13.15 15.04
CA VAL A 173 -1.53 14.10 14.18
C VAL A 173 -2.51 14.88 15.04
N TYR A 174 -2.54 16.20 14.85
CA TYR A 174 -3.33 17.11 15.68
C TYR A 174 -4.43 17.82 14.90
N ALA A 175 -5.50 18.20 15.61
CA ALA A 175 -6.64 18.91 15.03
C ALA A 175 -6.25 20.29 14.48
N ASP A 176 -5.35 20.98 15.16
CA ASP A 176 -4.91 22.33 14.83
C ASP A 176 -3.47 22.62 15.33
N GLU A 177 -2.97 23.80 15.03
CA GLU A 177 -1.62 24.25 15.39
C GLU A 177 -1.38 24.41 16.89
N THR A 178 -2.40 24.42 17.74
CA THR A 178 -2.22 24.41 19.19
C THR A 178 -1.67 23.09 19.70
N ARG A 179 -1.78 21.99 18.89
CA ARG A 179 -1.30 20.64 19.19
C ARG A 179 -1.81 20.07 20.52
N LYS A 180 -2.95 20.60 21.00
CA LYS A 180 -3.59 20.15 22.25
C LYS A 180 -4.43 18.90 22.05
N GLN A 181 -5.10 18.79 20.90
CA GLN A 181 -5.97 17.67 20.58
C GLN A 181 -5.33 16.78 19.54
N LYS A 182 -4.89 15.60 19.96
CA LYS A 182 -4.47 14.53 19.06
C LYS A 182 -5.71 13.88 18.42
N ILE A 183 -5.75 13.79 17.09
CA ILE A 183 -6.86 13.21 16.33
C ILE A 183 -6.52 11.85 15.73
N ALA A 184 -5.23 11.57 15.52
CA ALA A 184 -4.77 10.29 15.00
C ALA A 184 -3.31 10.04 15.39
N THR A 185 -2.87 8.80 15.19
CA THR A 185 -1.47 8.39 15.27
C THR A 185 -1.17 7.47 14.10
N PHE A 186 -0.11 7.74 13.35
CA PHE A 186 0.48 6.79 12.42
C PHE A 186 1.61 6.05 13.13
N HIS A 187 1.50 4.73 13.17
CA HIS A 187 2.51 3.87 13.79
C HIS A 187 3.51 3.43 12.72
N THR A 188 4.78 3.75 12.90
CA THR A 188 5.82 3.40 11.94
C THR A 188 6.73 2.28 12.44
N LEU A 189 7.44 1.66 11.51
CA LEU A 189 8.37 0.58 11.77
C LEU A 189 9.79 1.02 11.43
N ARG A 190 10.75 0.56 12.24
CA ARG A 190 12.17 0.89 12.10
C ARG A 190 12.95 -0.25 11.45
N GLN A 191 13.91 0.09 10.61
CA GLN A 191 14.87 -0.90 10.11
C GLN A 191 15.70 -1.49 11.28
N GLN A 192 15.84 -2.82 11.31
CA GLN A 192 16.64 -3.52 12.31
C GLN A 192 17.88 -4.21 11.72
N LEU A 193 18.09 -4.15 10.41
CA LEU A 193 19.32 -4.68 9.81
C LEU A 193 20.51 -3.86 10.32
N GLU A 194 21.57 -4.55 10.83
CA GLU A 194 22.84 -3.89 11.18
C GLU A 194 23.39 -3.12 9.97
N LYS A 195 23.73 -1.88 10.18
CA LYS A 195 24.22 -0.98 9.13
C LYS A 195 25.73 -0.81 9.23
N ARG A 196 26.35 -0.50 8.10
CA ARG A 196 27.75 -0.05 8.07
C ARG A 196 27.83 1.33 8.73
N GLU A 197 29.02 1.68 9.22
CA GLU A 197 29.31 3.00 9.76
C GLU A 197 28.83 4.11 8.81
N GLY A 198 28.19 5.16 9.37
CA GLY A 198 27.61 6.27 8.63
C GLY A 198 26.27 5.96 7.94
N ARG A 199 25.66 4.79 8.21
CA ARG A 199 24.32 4.44 7.72
C ARG A 199 23.35 4.25 8.89
N PHE A 200 22.15 4.76 8.75
CA PHE A 200 21.13 4.81 9.81
C PHE A 200 20.05 3.74 9.64
N ASN A 201 19.39 3.43 10.75
CA ASN A 201 18.22 2.56 10.82
C ASN A 201 16.95 3.43 10.74
N ALA A 202 16.49 3.71 9.53
CA ALA A 202 15.38 4.64 9.28
C ALA A 202 14.01 4.11 9.73
N ALA A 203 13.16 5.02 10.20
CA ALA A 203 11.72 4.89 10.32
C ALA A 203 11.08 6.14 9.70
N LEU A 204 9.82 6.06 9.24
CA LEU A 204 9.15 7.23 8.66
C LEU A 204 8.99 8.37 9.65
N SER A 205 8.85 8.06 10.95
CA SER A 205 8.80 9.05 12.02
C SER A 205 10.06 9.92 12.11
N ASP A 206 11.21 9.45 11.63
CA ASP A 206 12.45 10.24 11.64
C ASP A 206 12.39 11.49 10.74
N PHE A 207 11.45 11.51 9.78
CA PHE A 207 11.27 12.61 8.81
C PHE A 207 10.25 13.66 9.28
N ILE A 208 9.77 13.56 10.50
CA ILE A 208 8.90 14.55 11.18
C ILE A 208 9.61 15.03 12.44
N ALA A 209 9.58 16.34 12.68
CA ALA A 209 10.25 16.93 13.86
C ALA A 209 9.76 16.31 15.18
N PRO A 210 10.68 15.86 16.04
CA PRO A 210 10.33 15.28 17.32
C PRO A 210 9.58 16.28 18.21
N LYS A 211 8.53 15.82 18.89
CA LYS A 211 7.67 16.65 19.76
C LYS A 211 8.45 17.36 20.86
N GLU A 212 9.45 16.69 21.42
CA GLU A 212 10.31 17.22 22.48
C GLU A 212 11.17 18.42 22.06
N THR A 213 11.37 18.62 20.75
CA THR A 213 12.12 19.79 20.24
C THR A 213 11.31 21.08 20.27
N GLY A 214 9.97 20.98 20.38
CA GLY A 214 9.07 22.12 20.28
C GLY A 214 8.95 22.70 18.86
N ILE A 215 9.63 22.11 17.87
CA ILE A 215 9.54 22.55 16.47
C ILE A 215 8.22 22.08 15.88
N ALA A 216 7.49 23.02 15.29
CA ALA A 216 6.24 22.71 14.60
C ALA A 216 6.50 21.99 13.28
N ASP A 217 5.85 20.84 13.06
CA ASP A 217 5.92 20.11 11.80
C ASP A 217 4.53 19.65 11.36
N TYR A 218 4.45 19.06 10.17
CA TYR A 218 3.21 18.78 9.49
C TYR A 218 3.31 17.47 8.72
N ILE A 219 2.16 16.84 8.50
CA ILE A 219 2.04 15.65 7.64
C ILE A 219 0.91 15.85 6.64
N GLY A 220 1.09 15.34 5.44
CA GLY A 220 0.03 15.25 4.46
C GLY A 220 -0.44 13.82 4.24
N GLY A 221 -1.65 13.69 3.71
CA GLY A 221 -2.20 12.42 3.26
C GLY A 221 -2.97 12.59 1.96
N PHE A 222 -3.10 11.51 1.19
CA PHE A 222 -3.87 11.53 -0.05
C PHE A 222 -4.53 10.20 -0.35
N VAL A 223 -5.60 10.27 -1.12
CA VAL A 223 -6.21 9.18 -1.86
C VAL A 223 -6.60 9.69 -3.23
N VAL A 224 -6.24 8.95 -4.26
CA VAL A 224 -6.61 9.22 -5.66
C VAL A 224 -7.17 7.96 -6.29
N THR A 225 -8.08 8.11 -7.24
CA THR A 225 -8.58 7.01 -8.07
C THR A 225 -8.85 7.51 -9.48
N ALA A 226 -8.60 6.66 -10.46
CA ALA A 226 -9.06 6.84 -11.84
C ALA A 226 -9.95 5.65 -12.26
N GLY A 227 -10.39 4.84 -11.30
CA GLY A 227 -11.12 3.59 -11.54
C GLY A 227 -12.64 3.69 -11.38
N ILE A 228 -13.21 4.88 -11.12
CA ILE A 228 -14.66 4.97 -10.99
C ILE A 228 -15.31 4.78 -12.35
N GLY A 229 -16.05 3.68 -12.51
CA GLY A 229 -16.64 3.25 -13.79
C GLY A 229 -15.85 2.18 -14.53
N GLU A 230 -14.60 1.87 -14.15
CA GLU A 230 -13.73 0.91 -14.85
C GLU A 230 -14.34 -0.49 -14.95
N ASP A 231 -14.94 -1.00 -13.86
CA ASP A 231 -15.52 -2.33 -13.83
C ASP A 231 -16.67 -2.48 -14.84
N ALA A 232 -17.55 -1.48 -14.93
CA ALA A 232 -18.66 -1.50 -15.89
C ALA A 232 -18.16 -1.52 -17.35
N VAL A 233 -17.07 -0.81 -17.65
CA VAL A 233 -16.45 -0.79 -18.97
C VAL A 233 -15.74 -2.11 -19.25
N ALA A 234 -14.95 -2.62 -18.31
CA ALA A 234 -14.25 -3.89 -18.44
C ALA A 234 -15.23 -5.07 -18.63
N ASP A 235 -16.33 -5.07 -17.87
CA ASP A 235 -17.38 -6.10 -17.98
C ASP A 235 -18.11 -6.04 -19.33
N ARG A 236 -18.28 -4.85 -19.93
CA ARG A 236 -18.83 -4.71 -21.29
C ARG A 236 -17.98 -5.45 -22.31
N PHE A 237 -16.65 -5.30 -22.26
CA PHE A 237 -15.73 -6.04 -23.11
C PHE A 237 -15.76 -7.55 -22.83
N LYS A 238 -15.73 -7.93 -21.57
CA LYS A 238 -15.78 -9.33 -21.15
C LYS A 238 -17.06 -10.03 -21.61
N ASN A 239 -18.20 -9.36 -21.52
CA ASN A 239 -19.49 -9.89 -22.00
C ASN A 239 -19.54 -10.00 -23.53
N ALA A 240 -18.70 -9.26 -24.25
CA ALA A 240 -18.49 -9.38 -25.69
C ALA A 240 -17.42 -10.44 -26.05
N ASN A 241 -16.89 -11.21 -25.07
CA ASN A 241 -15.76 -12.13 -25.20
C ASN A 241 -14.47 -11.47 -25.71
N ASP A 242 -14.25 -10.20 -25.36
CA ASP A 242 -13.06 -9.42 -25.67
C ASP A 242 -12.23 -9.22 -24.37
N ASP A 243 -11.56 -10.30 -23.94
CA ASP A 243 -10.70 -10.27 -22.75
C ASP A 243 -9.50 -9.34 -22.92
N TYR A 244 -8.99 -9.21 -24.15
CA TYR A 244 -7.88 -8.31 -24.45
C TYR A 244 -8.22 -6.85 -24.12
N SER A 245 -9.33 -6.34 -24.64
CA SER A 245 -9.76 -4.97 -24.34
C SER A 245 -10.16 -4.78 -22.90
N SER A 246 -10.71 -5.81 -22.23
CA SER A 246 -11.02 -5.77 -20.81
C SER A 246 -9.75 -5.60 -19.95
N ILE A 247 -8.70 -6.37 -20.24
CA ILE A 247 -7.40 -6.27 -19.56
C ILE A 247 -6.73 -4.92 -19.85
N LEU A 248 -6.74 -4.49 -21.12
CA LEU A 248 -6.16 -3.23 -21.56
C LEU A 248 -6.84 -2.03 -20.86
N CYS A 249 -8.16 -2.05 -20.74
CA CYS A 249 -8.95 -1.05 -20.05
C CYS A 249 -8.53 -0.92 -18.58
N LYS A 250 -8.42 -2.02 -17.85
CA LYS A 250 -7.99 -2.03 -16.45
C LYS A 250 -6.53 -1.60 -16.28
N ALA A 251 -5.66 -2.02 -17.18
CA ALA A 251 -4.26 -1.59 -17.17
C ALA A 251 -4.12 -0.06 -17.37
N LEU A 252 -4.95 0.53 -18.23
CA LEU A 252 -4.96 1.99 -18.44
C LEU A 252 -5.56 2.74 -17.25
N ALA A 253 -6.60 2.22 -16.62
CA ALA A 253 -7.16 2.82 -15.41
C ALA A 253 -6.12 2.85 -14.27
N ASP A 254 -5.37 1.76 -14.09
CA ASP A 254 -4.26 1.68 -13.12
C ASP A 254 -3.16 2.71 -13.43
N ARG A 255 -2.74 2.82 -14.70
CA ARG A 255 -1.75 3.83 -15.09
C ARG A 255 -2.22 5.26 -14.89
N LEU A 256 -3.49 5.54 -15.13
CA LEU A 256 -4.08 6.86 -14.85
C LEU A 256 -4.12 7.16 -13.35
N ALA A 257 -4.39 6.18 -12.49
CA ALA A 257 -4.35 6.36 -11.05
C ALA A 257 -2.95 6.66 -10.53
N GLU A 258 -1.92 5.97 -11.03
CA GLU A 258 -0.51 6.25 -10.71
C GLU A 258 -0.08 7.63 -11.24
N ALA A 259 -0.45 7.98 -12.47
CA ALA A 259 -0.24 9.31 -13.04
C ALA A 259 -0.91 10.40 -12.18
N PHE A 260 -2.08 10.10 -11.64
CA PHE A 260 -2.79 11.01 -10.76
C PHE A 260 -2.07 11.20 -9.43
N ALA A 261 -1.52 10.15 -8.85
CA ALA A 261 -0.71 10.24 -7.64
C ALA A 261 0.55 11.11 -7.87
N GLU A 262 1.22 10.96 -9.04
CA GLU A 262 2.37 11.78 -9.43
C GLU A 262 1.99 13.25 -9.61
N ARG A 263 0.94 13.51 -10.40
CA ARG A 263 0.46 14.87 -10.64
C ARG A 263 0.01 15.55 -9.34
N MET A 264 -0.69 14.82 -8.48
CA MET A 264 -1.14 15.34 -7.20
C MET A 264 0.04 15.68 -6.29
N HIS A 265 1.07 14.83 -6.24
CA HIS A 265 2.28 15.12 -5.48
C HIS A 265 3.01 16.36 -6.00
N GLN A 266 3.10 16.54 -7.31
CA GLN A 266 3.64 17.79 -7.89
C GLN A 266 2.84 19.02 -7.44
N ARG A 267 1.50 18.95 -7.46
CA ARG A 267 0.65 20.04 -6.96
C ARG A 267 0.83 20.29 -5.47
N VAL A 268 1.03 19.23 -4.67
CA VAL A 268 1.35 19.36 -3.25
C VAL A 268 2.65 20.15 -3.06
N ARG A 269 3.70 19.81 -3.78
CA ARG A 269 4.99 20.49 -3.69
C ARG A 269 4.92 21.96 -4.11
N LYS A 270 4.17 22.24 -5.18
CA LYS A 270 4.13 23.59 -5.78
C LYS A 270 3.02 24.48 -5.21
N GLU A 271 1.84 23.93 -4.87
CA GLU A 271 0.63 24.70 -4.62
C GLU A 271 0.07 24.51 -3.21
N PHE A 272 -0.12 23.24 -2.77
CA PHE A 272 -0.93 22.95 -1.58
C PHE A 272 -0.14 22.96 -0.29
N TRP A 273 1.04 22.39 -0.33
CA TRP A 273 2.04 22.56 0.73
C TRP A 273 3.02 23.68 0.37
N ALA A 274 3.32 23.81 -0.90
CA ALA A 274 4.16 24.86 -1.48
C ALA A 274 5.59 24.90 -0.90
N TYR A 275 6.18 23.74 -0.59
CA TYR A 275 7.56 23.69 -0.12
C TYR A 275 8.59 23.77 -1.26
N ALA A 276 8.17 23.53 -2.52
CA ALA A 276 8.99 23.68 -3.71
C ALA A 276 8.21 24.42 -4.84
N PRO A 277 7.79 25.68 -4.64
CA PRO A 277 6.92 26.39 -5.58
C PRO A 277 7.58 26.64 -6.95
N ASP A 278 8.90 26.76 -6.98
CA ASP A 278 9.67 27.06 -8.19
C ASP A 278 10.15 25.80 -8.94
N GLU A 279 9.67 24.60 -8.54
CA GLU A 279 9.99 23.34 -9.18
C GLU A 279 9.60 23.33 -10.67
N THR A 280 10.53 22.90 -11.54
CA THR A 280 10.35 22.88 -13.02
C THR A 280 10.60 21.51 -13.63
N TRP A 281 10.50 20.43 -12.84
CA TRP A 281 10.75 19.07 -13.31
C TRP A 281 9.79 18.65 -14.42
N SER A 282 10.34 18.07 -15.48
CA SER A 282 9.58 17.37 -16.52
C SER A 282 8.94 16.08 -16.01
N ALA A 283 7.99 15.51 -16.76
CA ALA A 283 7.37 14.23 -16.40
C ALA A 283 8.41 13.11 -16.23
N ASP A 284 9.41 13.03 -17.10
CA ASP A 284 10.51 12.06 -16.99
C ASP A 284 11.35 12.25 -15.70
N GLU A 285 11.56 13.48 -15.30
CA GLU A 285 12.30 13.80 -14.07
C GLU A 285 11.48 13.52 -12.82
N LEU A 286 10.16 13.69 -12.88
CA LEU A 286 9.24 13.28 -11.81
C LEU A 286 9.24 11.76 -11.63
N ILE A 287 9.21 10.98 -12.72
CA ILE A 287 9.35 9.52 -12.69
C ILE A 287 10.70 9.09 -12.09
N LEU A 288 11.75 9.89 -12.26
CA LEU A 288 13.07 9.66 -11.66
C LEU A 288 13.18 10.18 -10.21
N GLU A 289 12.09 10.67 -9.63
CA GLU A 289 12.01 11.16 -8.24
C GLU A 289 13.07 12.23 -7.90
N LYS A 290 13.32 13.17 -8.82
CA LYS A 290 14.31 14.26 -8.64
C LYS A 290 13.84 15.38 -7.71
N TYR A 291 12.65 15.28 -7.18
CA TYR A 291 12.02 16.26 -6.31
C TYR A 291 12.32 16.01 -4.83
N ASP A 292 12.16 17.04 -4.00
CA ASP A 292 12.22 16.94 -2.54
C ASP A 292 10.94 16.36 -1.97
N GLY A 293 11.07 15.69 -0.81
CA GLY A 293 9.96 15.03 -0.14
C GLY A 293 9.63 13.65 -0.70
N ILE A 294 8.77 12.92 -0.01
CA ILE A 294 8.36 11.56 -0.38
C ILE A 294 6.87 11.34 -0.17
N ARG A 295 6.30 10.33 -0.86
CA ARG A 295 4.90 9.90 -0.72
C ARG A 295 4.78 8.41 -0.38
N PRO A 296 5.31 7.94 0.76
CA PRO A 296 5.22 6.53 1.14
C PRO A 296 3.77 6.10 1.41
N ALA A 297 3.48 4.84 1.12
CA ALA A 297 2.15 4.28 1.26
C ALA A 297 2.12 3.09 2.24
N PRO A 298 1.07 2.94 3.06
CA PRO A 298 0.86 1.73 3.85
C PRO A 298 0.68 0.49 2.97
N GLY A 299 1.41 -0.58 3.29
CA GLY A 299 1.53 -1.80 2.49
C GLY A 299 2.76 -1.84 1.60
N TYR A 300 3.54 -0.77 1.53
CA TYR A 300 4.78 -0.66 0.77
C TYR A 300 6.02 -0.81 1.68
N PRO A 301 7.23 -0.99 1.12
CA PRO A 301 8.43 -1.35 1.89
C PRO A 301 8.77 -0.43 3.06
N ALA A 302 8.48 0.88 2.99
CA ALA A 302 8.75 1.82 4.08
C ALA A 302 7.70 1.76 5.20
N GLN A 303 6.48 1.29 4.88
CA GLN A 303 5.37 1.12 5.82
C GLN A 303 4.60 -0.16 5.47
N PRO A 304 5.12 -1.35 5.82
CA PRO A 304 4.55 -2.61 5.37
C PRO A 304 3.20 -2.98 5.99
N ASP A 305 2.75 -2.28 7.03
CA ASP A 305 1.47 -2.52 7.67
C ASP A 305 0.30 -1.91 6.89
N HIS A 306 -0.50 -2.77 6.27
CA HIS A 306 -1.71 -2.35 5.56
C HIS A 306 -2.77 -1.73 6.46
N THR A 307 -2.77 -2.03 7.78
CA THR A 307 -3.80 -1.54 8.70
C THR A 307 -3.73 -0.04 8.95
N GLU A 308 -2.58 0.61 8.68
CA GLU A 308 -2.41 2.06 8.73
C GLU A 308 -3.29 2.80 7.71
N LYS A 309 -3.75 2.12 6.64
CA LYS A 309 -4.75 2.70 5.72
C LYS A 309 -6.05 3.07 6.43
N ARG A 310 -6.44 2.36 7.50
CA ARG A 310 -7.65 2.70 8.26
C ARG A 310 -7.57 4.12 8.82
N THR A 311 -6.45 4.47 9.43
CA THR A 311 -6.20 5.81 9.98
C THR A 311 -6.18 6.86 8.87
N LEU A 312 -5.47 6.61 7.78
CA LEU A 312 -5.38 7.50 6.63
C LEU A 312 -6.76 7.76 6.00
N PHE A 313 -7.55 6.70 5.76
CA PHE A 313 -8.88 6.79 5.16
C PHE A 313 -9.88 7.50 6.05
N ALA A 314 -9.79 7.30 7.38
CA ALA A 314 -10.62 8.04 8.33
C ALA A 314 -10.29 9.54 8.35
N LEU A 315 -9.00 9.91 8.35
CA LEU A 315 -8.56 11.31 8.30
C LEU A 315 -8.99 12.01 7.00
N LEU A 316 -8.94 11.31 5.87
CA LEU A 316 -9.31 11.85 4.55
C LEU A 316 -10.81 11.78 4.27
N ASP A 317 -11.59 11.07 5.10
CA ASP A 317 -12.98 10.71 4.78
C ASP A 317 -13.10 10.11 3.37
N ALA A 318 -12.17 9.20 3.04
CA ALA A 318 -11.86 8.77 1.68
C ALA A 318 -13.05 8.17 0.92
N GLU A 319 -13.95 7.47 1.63
CA GLU A 319 -15.16 6.89 1.02
C GLU A 319 -16.12 7.97 0.52
N ASN A 320 -16.32 9.03 1.29
CA ASN A 320 -17.23 10.11 0.93
C ASN A 320 -16.59 11.10 -0.06
N THR A 321 -15.31 11.42 0.14
CA THR A 321 -14.61 12.48 -0.60
C THR A 321 -14.02 12.02 -1.93
N ALA A 322 -13.56 10.78 -2.02
CA ALA A 322 -12.95 10.23 -3.23
C ALA A 322 -13.67 8.99 -3.79
N GLY A 323 -14.63 8.41 -3.05
CA GLY A 323 -15.37 7.21 -3.47
C GLY A 323 -14.53 5.93 -3.39
N VAL A 324 -13.43 5.93 -2.64
CA VAL A 324 -12.54 4.77 -2.48
C VAL A 324 -12.80 4.09 -1.15
N LYS A 325 -13.04 2.77 -1.19
CA LYS A 325 -13.31 1.93 -0.02
C LYS A 325 -12.16 0.99 0.26
N LEU A 326 -12.07 0.53 1.51
CA LEU A 326 -11.17 -0.55 1.90
C LEU A 326 -11.92 -1.87 2.03
N THR A 327 -11.34 -2.94 1.50
CA THR A 327 -11.79 -4.31 1.76
C THR A 327 -11.38 -4.75 3.17
N GLU A 328 -11.79 -5.93 3.60
CA GLU A 328 -11.38 -6.53 4.88
C GLU A 328 -9.86 -6.73 4.99
N SER A 329 -9.18 -6.93 3.85
CA SER A 329 -7.71 -7.05 3.76
C SER A 329 -6.99 -5.72 3.52
N PHE A 330 -7.70 -4.59 3.63
CA PHE A 330 -7.19 -3.24 3.33
C PHE A 330 -6.70 -3.04 1.88
N ALA A 331 -7.23 -3.82 0.92
CA ALA A 331 -7.13 -3.47 -0.49
C ALA A 331 -8.11 -2.35 -0.81
N MET A 332 -7.75 -1.48 -1.74
CA MET A 332 -8.61 -0.38 -2.20
C MET A 332 -9.59 -0.85 -3.28
N TRP A 333 -10.79 -0.30 -3.28
CA TRP A 333 -11.75 -0.44 -4.36
C TRP A 333 -12.35 0.94 -4.70
N PRO A 334 -12.36 1.38 -5.97
CA PRO A 334 -11.84 0.71 -7.18
C PRO A 334 -10.36 0.30 -7.07
N GLY A 335 -9.97 -0.75 -7.83
CA GLY A 335 -8.60 -1.27 -7.83
C GLY A 335 -7.58 -0.23 -8.31
N SER A 336 -7.95 0.55 -9.33
CA SER A 336 -7.15 1.65 -9.87
C SER A 336 -7.18 2.88 -8.96
N SER A 337 -6.59 2.72 -7.78
CA SER A 337 -6.50 3.75 -6.72
C SER A 337 -5.12 3.73 -6.06
N VAL A 338 -4.66 4.90 -5.63
CA VAL A 338 -3.41 5.07 -4.89
C VAL A 338 -3.67 5.90 -3.64
N SER A 339 -3.06 5.55 -2.52
CA SER A 339 -3.15 6.32 -1.28
C SER A 339 -1.81 6.31 -0.54
N GLY A 340 -1.51 7.37 0.19
CA GLY A 340 -0.26 7.47 0.93
C GLY A 340 -0.18 8.72 1.80
N LEU A 341 0.99 8.89 2.39
CA LEU A 341 1.35 10.03 3.20
C LEU A 341 2.31 10.94 2.43
N TYR A 342 2.33 12.23 2.74
CA TYR A 342 3.32 13.18 2.22
C TYR A 342 4.24 13.64 3.34
N PHE A 343 5.54 13.56 3.09
CA PHE A 343 6.60 14.12 3.92
C PHE A 343 7.34 15.17 3.10
N SER A 344 7.48 16.37 3.65
CA SER A 344 8.04 17.52 2.91
C SER A 344 9.52 17.78 3.14
N HIS A 345 10.12 17.13 4.16
CA HIS A 345 11.51 17.40 4.49
C HIS A 345 12.46 16.98 3.37
N PRO A 346 13.42 17.83 2.93
CA PRO A 346 14.31 17.51 1.81
C PRO A 346 15.23 16.32 2.06
N GLU A 347 15.55 16.03 3.33
CA GLU A 347 16.34 14.85 3.71
C GLU A 347 15.50 13.56 3.83
N SER A 348 14.19 13.60 3.55
CA SER A 348 13.38 12.39 3.51
C SER A 348 13.73 11.56 2.27
N PHE A 349 13.74 10.24 2.44
CA PHE A 349 14.08 9.31 1.35
C PHE A 349 13.28 8.01 1.45
N TYR A 350 13.10 7.32 0.32
CA TYR A 350 12.49 6.01 0.30
C TYR A 350 13.44 4.94 0.83
N PHE A 351 12.91 4.05 1.66
CA PHE A 351 13.63 2.90 2.19
C PHE A 351 12.71 1.70 2.37
N GLY A 352 13.27 0.52 2.58
CA GLY A 352 12.50 -0.65 3.00
C GLY A 352 12.83 -0.97 4.46
N VAL A 353 11.81 -1.18 5.29
CA VAL A 353 11.99 -1.66 6.67
C VAL A 353 12.74 -2.99 6.69
N GLY A 354 12.46 -3.84 5.69
CA GLY A 354 13.05 -5.16 5.61
C GLY A 354 12.46 -6.12 6.63
N LYS A 355 13.29 -7.05 7.14
CA LYS A 355 12.85 -8.01 8.15
C LYS A 355 12.96 -7.40 9.55
N ILE A 356 11.94 -7.66 10.38
CA ILE A 356 11.85 -7.18 11.77
C ILE A 356 11.91 -8.34 12.76
N GLU A 357 12.43 -8.06 13.95
CA GLU A 357 12.54 -8.99 15.06
C GLU A 357 11.31 -8.94 15.98
N ARG A 358 11.20 -9.95 16.84
CA ARG A 358 10.06 -10.10 17.74
C ARG A 358 9.92 -8.93 18.72
N ASP A 359 11.01 -8.36 19.19
CA ASP A 359 11.00 -7.20 20.09
C ASP A 359 10.29 -5.99 19.49
N GLN A 360 10.47 -5.75 18.17
CA GLN A 360 9.74 -4.70 17.49
C GLN A 360 8.26 -5.03 17.29
N VAL A 361 7.93 -6.28 17.04
CA VAL A 361 6.53 -6.73 16.91
C VAL A 361 5.77 -6.54 18.24
N GLU A 362 6.39 -6.88 19.37
CA GLU A 362 5.83 -6.69 20.70
C GLU A 362 5.65 -5.19 21.05
N ASP A 363 6.65 -4.36 20.75
CA ASP A 363 6.57 -2.90 20.89
C ASP A 363 5.46 -2.31 20.01
N TYR A 364 5.40 -2.73 18.75
CA TYR A 364 4.40 -2.26 17.78
C TYR A 364 2.99 -2.66 18.19
N ALA A 365 2.79 -3.89 18.67
CA ALA A 365 1.53 -4.37 19.20
C ALA A 365 1.05 -3.51 20.39
N THR A 366 1.96 -3.17 21.30
CA THR A 366 1.69 -2.29 22.43
C THR A 366 1.28 -0.89 21.99
N ARG A 367 2.02 -0.29 21.05
CA ARG A 367 1.73 1.07 20.54
C ARG A 367 0.39 1.14 19.81
N LYS A 368 0.01 0.09 19.07
CA LYS A 368 -1.26 0.00 18.33
C LYS A 368 -2.43 -0.50 19.17
N ALA A 369 -2.22 -0.91 20.42
CA ALA A 369 -3.21 -1.57 21.26
C ALA A 369 -3.84 -2.80 20.55
N MET A 370 -3.00 -3.58 19.84
CA MET A 370 -3.36 -4.82 19.16
C MET A 370 -2.62 -6.00 19.81
N THR A 371 -3.11 -7.22 19.58
CA THR A 371 -2.39 -8.41 20.04
C THR A 371 -1.16 -8.68 19.17
N VAL A 372 -0.13 -9.31 19.77
CA VAL A 372 1.06 -9.75 19.03
C VAL A 372 0.67 -10.65 17.84
N ALA A 373 -0.27 -11.57 18.05
CA ALA A 373 -0.75 -12.48 17.00
C ALA A 373 -1.42 -11.75 15.82
N GLU A 374 -2.15 -10.66 16.07
CA GLU A 374 -2.72 -9.83 15.00
C GLU A 374 -1.63 -9.09 14.22
N ILE A 375 -0.66 -8.53 14.92
CA ILE A 375 0.49 -7.86 14.27
C ILE A 375 1.31 -8.85 13.46
N GLU A 376 1.60 -10.04 14.00
CA GLU A 376 2.30 -11.11 13.28
C GLU A 376 1.56 -11.53 12.00
N ARG A 377 0.23 -11.58 12.04
CA ARG A 377 -0.58 -11.86 10.84
C ARG A 377 -0.44 -10.78 9.77
N TRP A 378 -0.54 -9.50 10.15
CA TRP A 378 -0.44 -8.40 9.20
C TRP A 378 0.98 -8.19 8.68
N LEU A 379 1.98 -8.40 9.51
CA LEU A 379 3.39 -8.23 9.19
C LEU A 379 4.10 -9.53 8.76
N ALA A 380 3.36 -10.64 8.57
CA ALA A 380 3.92 -11.93 8.21
C ALA A 380 5.00 -11.89 7.10
N PRO A 381 4.83 -11.09 6.00
CA PRO A 381 5.85 -11.01 4.96
C PRO A 381 7.20 -10.44 5.43
N VAL A 382 7.23 -9.66 6.50
CA VAL A 382 8.42 -8.95 7.00
C VAL A 382 8.98 -9.51 8.30
N LEU A 383 8.37 -10.51 8.90
CA LEU A 383 8.92 -11.17 10.09
C LEU A 383 10.22 -11.89 9.80
N ASN A 384 11.18 -11.81 10.74
CA ASN A 384 12.44 -12.56 10.71
C ASN A 384 12.41 -13.86 11.52
N TYR A 385 11.26 -14.21 12.04
CA TYR A 385 11.02 -15.43 12.83
C TYR A 385 9.70 -16.08 12.41
N ILE A 386 9.50 -17.31 12.85
CA ILE A 386 8.23 -18.03 12.66
C ILE A 386 7.41 -17.84 13.94
N PRO A 387 6.19 -17.26 13.84
CA PRO A 387 5.29 -17.15 15.00
C PRO A 387 5.03 -18.50 15.66
N SER A 388 4.99 -18.55 16.99
CA SER A 388 4.64 -19.77 17.71
C SER A 388 3.16 -20.12 17.49
N GLN A 389 2.86 -21.40 17.22
CA GLN A 389 1.47 -21.85 16.99
C GLN A 389 0.57 -21.75 18.22
N ASP A 390 1.12 -21.56 19.42
CA ASP A 390 0.35 -21.41 20.66
C ASP A 390 -0.45 -20.11 20.73
N GLY A 391 -0.07 -19.08 19.97
CA GLY A 391 -0.83 -17.83 19.84
C GLY A 391 -2.04 -17.93 18.89
N ALA A 392 -2.05 -18.89 17.97
CA ALA A 392 -3.10 -19.03 16.96
C ALA A 392 -4.39 -19.70 17.49
N LYS A 393 -4.37 -20.29 18.67
CA LYS A 393 -5.55 -20.94 19.29
C LYS A 393 -6.50 -19.97 20.00
N GLY A 394 -6.22 -18.67 20.01
CA GLY A 394 -6.95 -17.66 20.78
C GLY A 394 -7.70 -16.59 20.02
N SER A 395 -7.78 -16.62 18.68
CA SER A 395 -8.56 -15.62 17.95
C SER A 395 -9.22 -16.20 16.69
N ALA A 396 -10.18 -17.11 16.92
CA ALA A 396 -11.37 -17.02 16.10
C ALA A 396 -11.92 -15.60 16.35
N ILE A 397 -12.13 -14.79 15.31
CA ILE A 397 -12.91 -13.55 15.39
C ILE A 397 -14.18 -13.95 16.15
N ALA A 398 -14.28 -13.53 17.41
CA ALA A 398 -15.55 -13.63 18.11
C ALA A 398 -16.52 -12.86 17.21
N PRO A 399 -17.63 -13.46 16.76
CA PRO A 399 -18.63 -12.70 16.05
C PRO A 399 -18.94 -11.52 16.95
N ALA A 400 -18.91 -10.29 16.40
CA ALA A 400 -19.16 -9.06 17.14
C ALA A 400 -20.31 -9.33 18.08
N ALA A 401 -20.07 -9.15 19.39
CA ALA A 401 -20.99 -9.55 20.42
C ALA A 401 -22.39 -9.05 20.02
N THR A 402 -23.31 -9.97 19.82
CA THR A 402 -24.69 -9.61 19.54
C THR A 402 -25.18 -8.95 20.84
N PRO A 403 -25.69 -7.71 20.79
CA PRO A 403 -26.16 -7.03 22.00
C PRO A 403 -27.16 -7.91 22.73
N ALA A 404 -27.01 -8.01 24.03
CA ALA A 404 -27.78 -8.95 24.86
C ALA A 404 -29.28 -8.57 24.96
N ASN A 405 -29.62 -7.30 24.62
CA ASN A 405 -31.03 -6.84 24.65
C ASN A 405 -31.26 -5.60 23.75
N ASP A 406 -32.53 -5.35 23.41
CA ASP A 406 -32.95 -4.21 22.57
C ASP A 406 -32.72 -2.83 23.23
N ALA A 407 -32.51 -2.76 24.54
CA ALA A 407 -32.27 -1.51 25.27
C ALA A 407 -30.86 -0.96 25.02
N GLU A 408 -29.88 -1.83 24.83
CA GLU A 408 -28.48 -1.44 24.52
C GLU A 408 -28.37 -0.84 23.12
N LEU A 409 -29.19 -1.29 22.16
CA LEU A 409 -29.24 -0.76 20.80
C LEU A 409 -30.00 0.56 20.68
N ALA A 410 -30.95 0.81 21.58
CA ALA A 410 -31.70 2.06 21.64
C ALA A 410 -30.82 3.26 22.08
N SER A 411 -29.67 2.99 22.72
CA SER A 411 -28.70 4.01 23.13
C SER A 411 -27.76 4.46 22.01
N HIS A 412 -27.72 3.76 20.84
CA HIS A 412 -26.91 4.15 19.72
C HIS A 412 -27.53 5.32 18.93
N PRO A 413 -26.71 6.30 18.49
CA PRO A 413 -27.20 7.41 17.68
C PRO A 413 -27.96 6.95 16.43
N GLN A 414 -29.03 7.63 16.08
CA GLN A 414 -29.75 7.38 14.83
C GLN A 414 -28.78 7.63 13.65
N GLY A 415 -28.62 6.61 12.80
CA GLY A 415 -27.66 6.66 11.68
C GLY A 415 -26.36 5.91 11.90
N CYS A 416 -26.14 5.31 13.08
CA CYS A 416 -24.96 4.46 13.32
C CYS A 416 -24.86 3.31 12.29
N THR A 417 -23.71 3.19 11.62
CA THR A 417 -23.41 2.14 10.64
C THR A 417 -22.49 1.05 11.21
N CYS A 418 -22.34 0.97 12.53
CA CYS A 418 -21.53 -0.07 13.15
C CYS A 418 -22.07 -1.47 12.82
N ALA A 419 -21.16 -2.48 12.79
CA ALA A 419 -21.47 -3.86 12.40
C ALA A 419 -22.64 -4.45 13.21
N VAL A 420 -22.72 -4.12 14.51
CA VAL A 420 -23.77 -4.56 15.42
C VAL A 420 -25.16 -4.01 15.03
N HIS A 421 -25.22 -2.73 14.69
CA HIS A 421 -26.46 -2.05 14.29
C HIS A 421 -26.94 -2.51 12.90
N LEU A 422 -26.02 -2.74 11.97
CA LEU A 422 -26.31 -3.31 10.65
C LEU A 422 -26.82 -4.76 10.73
N ALA A 423 -26.23 -5.59 11.60
CA ALA A 423 -26.71 -6.96 11.84
C ALA A 423 -28.12 -6.99 12.44
N TRP A 424 -28.42 -6.09 13.37
CA TRP A 424 -29.75 -5.96 13.98
C TRP A 424 -30.81 -5.48 12.96
N ARG A 425 -30.49 -4.49 12.10
CA ARG A 425 -31.39 -4.04 11.02
C ARG A 425 -31.74 -5.17 10.06
N LYS A 426 -30.77 -6.00 9.65
CA LYS A 426 -31.01 -7.17 8.79
C LYS A 426 -31.94 -8.18 9.44
N LYS A 427 -31.84 -8.38 10.76
CA LYS A 427 -32.69 -9.30 11.52
C LYS A 427 -34.14 -8.82 11.65
N LYS A 428 -34.38 -7.50 11.76
CA LYS A 428 -35.73 -6.94 11.81
C LYS A 428 -36.44 -6.90 10.45
N VAL A 429 -35.72 -6.74 9.34
CA VAL A 429 -36.28 -6.72 7.98
C VAL A 429 -36.62 -8.13 7.47
N GLY A 430 -36.00 -9.17 8.02
CA GLY A 430 -36.27 -10.57 7.66
C GLY A 430 -37.36 -11.28 8.51
N ALA A 431 -37.99 -10.56 9.43
CA ALA A 431 -39.02 -11.07 10.32
C ALA A 431 -40.42 -10.41 10.09
N GLY A 432 -40.62 -9.78 8.90
CA GLY A 432 -41.87 -9.24 8.43
C GLY A 432 -42.36 -9.95 7.19
#